data_79b86af0532ad3985766af64ef655498
#
_entry.id   79b86af0532ad3985766af64ef655498
#
_cell.length_a   1.000
_cell.length_b   1.000
_cell.length_c   1.000
_cell.angle_alpha   90.00
_cell.angle_beta   90.00
_cell.angle_gamma   90.00
#
_symmetry.space_group_name_H-M   'P 1'
#
loop_
_entity.id
_entity.type
_entity.pdbx_description
1 polymer ?
#
loop_
_entity_poly.entity_id
_entity_poly.type
_entity_poly.pdbx_seq_one_letter_code
_entity_poly.pdbx_strand_id
1 'polypeptide(L)'
;LTEQERSLMFPFLLIGAVQSITDSYTAFESTRQGLELDIYIVGTHFFIGLYHFVAFWGYKSVLPKWGLYATLLGGASQILAAVFTLLDRNDLHDLADTAFPLIIVFWIALRNAMVSAEPNA
;
A
#
# COMPACT_ATOMS: atom_id res chain seq x y z
N LEU A 1 -6.30 6.99 19.30
CA LEU A 1 -7.01 6.08 18.39
C LEU A 1 -8.27 5.54 19.05
N THR A 2 -9.40 5.63 18.38
CA THR A 2 -10.64 4.99 18.82
C THR A 2 -10.50 3.47 18.68
N GLU A 3 -11.41 2.72 19.31
CA GLU A 3 -11.47 1.27 19.17
C GLU A 3 -11.69 0.85 17.71
N GLN A 4 -12.52 1.59 16.99
CA GLN A 4 -12.76 1.36 15.56
C GLN A 4 -11.50 1.57 14.73
N GLU A 5 -10.76 2.63 14.99
CA GLU A 5 -9.49 2.93 14.30
C GLU A 5 -8.43 1.86 14.59
N ARG A 6 -8.37 1.37 15.84
CA ARG A 6 -7.48 0.25 16.21
C ARG A 6 -7.90 -1.05 15.51
N SER A 7 -9.19 -1.32 15.43
CA SER A 7 -9.68 -2.54 14.78
C SER A 7 -9.37 -2.60 13.28
N LEU A 8 -9.23 -1.43 12.63
CA LEU A 8 -8.80 -1.35 11.23
C LEU A 8 -7.32 -1.66 11.05
N MET A 9 -6.51 -1.49 12.07
CA MET A 9 -5.06 -1.71 11.96
C MET A 9 -4.69 -3.16 11.72
N PHE A 10 -5.35 -4.09 12.40
CA PHE A 10 -5.04 -5.51 12.26
C PHE A 10 -5.24 -6.04 10.83
N PRO A 11 -6.39 -5.81 10.19
CA PRO A 11 -6.55 -6.18 8.78
C PRO A 11 -5.48 -5.55 7.87
N PHE A 12 -5.11 -4.31 8.12
CA PHE A 12 -4.07 -3.63 7.35
C PHE A 12 -2.70 -4.27 7.49
N LEU A 13 -2.29 -4.57 8.71
CA LEU A 13 -1.02 -5.25 8.96
C LEU A 13 -1.02 -6.63 8.33
N LEU A 14 -2.14 -7.35 8.43
CA LEU A 14 -2.28 -8.67 7.84
C LEU A 14 -2.19 -8.63 6.31
N ILE A 15 -2.95 -7.73 5.69
CA ILE A 15 -2.93 -7.55 4.23
C ILE A 15 -1.54 -7.15 3.76
N GLY A 16 -0.89 -6.21 4.44
CA GLY A 16 0.46 -5.78 4.12
C GLY A 16 1.48 -6.92 4.24
N ALA A 17 1.38 -7.74 5.28
CA ALA A 17 2.25 -8.90 5.46
C ALA A 17 2.03 -9.96 4.38
N VAL A 18 0.78 -10.33 4.12
CA VAL A 18 0.43 -11.29 3.06
C VAL A 18 0.93 -10.80 1.71
N GLN A 19 0.76 -9.51 1.44
CA GLN A 19 1.19 -8.91 0.20
C GLN A 19 2.71 -8.92 0.04
N SER A 20 3.47 -8.55 1.06
CA SER A 20 4.92 -8.59 1.03
C SER A 20 5.45 -10.00 0.78
N ILE A 21 4.83 -11.02 1.39
CA ILE A 21 5.16 -12.42 1.16
C ILE A 21 4.83 -12.81 -0.28
N THR A 22 3.66 -12.46 -0.77
CA THR A 22 3.21 -12.77 -2.13
C THR A 22 4.12 -12.12 -3.17
N ASP A 23 4.48 -10.86 -3.00
CA ASP A 23 5.39 -10.15 -3.89
C ASP A 23 6.76 -10.80 -3.92
N SER A 24 7.31 -11.12 -2.77
CA SER A 24 8.62 -11.77 -2.67
C SER A 24 8.61 -13.14 -3.34
N TYR A 25 7.57 -13.91 -3.13
CA TYR A 25 7.39 -15.22 -3.76
C TYR A 25 7.26 -15.09 -5.28
N THR A 26 6.41 -14.18 -5.75
CA THR A 26 6.18 -13.94 -7.17
C THR A 26 7.46 -13.50 -7.88
N ALA A 27 8.20 -12.58 -7.29
CA ALA A 27 9.49 -12.14 -7.83
C ALA A 27 10.50 -13.28 -7.91
N PHE A 28 10.57 -14.10 -6.86
CA PHE A 28 11.45 -15.26 -6.83
C PHE A 28 11.09 -16.28 -7.91
N GLU A 29 9.81 -16.67 -8.00
CA GLU A 29 9.36 -17.66 -8.99
C GLU A 29 9.49 -17.14 -10.42
N SER A 30 9.18 -15.88 -10.66
CA SER A 30 9.36 -15.25 -11.96
C SER A 30 10.83 -15.30 -12.41
N THR A 31 11.75 -14.98 -11.51
CA THR A 31 13.18 -15.04 -11.79
C THR A 31 13.64 -16.48 -12.01
N ARG A 32 13.18 -17.40 -11.17
CA ARG A 32 13.60 -18.82 -11.24
C ARG A 32 13.13 -19.51 -12.52
N GLN A 33 11.90 -19.23 -12.97
CA GLN A 33 11.27 -19.90 -14.10
C GLN A 33 11.37 -19.12 -15.40
N GLY A 34 11.83 -17.87 -15.36
CA GLY A 34 11.81 -16.97 -16.51
C GLY A 34 10.38 -16.65 -16.99
N LEU A 35 9.40 -16.74 -16.10
CA LEU A 35 7.99 -16.49 -16.41
C LEU A 35 7.63 -15.03 -16.15
N GLU A 36 6.79 -14.49 -17.02
CA GLU A 36 6.08 -13.24 -16.72
C GLU A 36 4.82 -13.57 -15.93
N LEU A 37 4.79 -13.14 -14.68
CA LEU A 37 3.65 -13.37 -13.78
C LEU A 37 2.82 -12.07 -13.64
N ASP A 38 2.52 -11.46 -14.77
CA ASP A 38 1.83 -10.16 -14.83
C ASP A 38 0.54 -10.13 -14.04
N ILE A 39 -0.22 -11.22 -14.06
CA ILE A 39 -1.50 -11.29 -13.33
C ILE A 39 -1.30 -11.14 -11.81
N TYR A 40 -0.23 -11.69 -11.26
CA TYR A 40 0.08 -11.56 -9.84
C TYR A 40 0.56 -10.15 -9.51
N ILE A 41 1.37 -9.56 -10.38
CA ILE A 41 1.82 -8.17 -10.24
C ILE A 41 0.63 -7.22 -10.26
N VAL A 42 -0.29 -7.40 -11.21
CA VAL A 42 -1.52 -6.61 -11.30
C VAL A 42 -2.36 -6.74 -10.04
N GLY A 43 -2.60 -7.97 -9.58
CA GLY A 43 -3.38 -8.22 -8.37
C GLY A 43 -2.77 -7.55 -7.15
N THR A 44 -1.47 -7.69 -6.99
CA THR A 44 -0.72 -7.13 -5.87
C THR A 44 -0.82 -5.61 -5.81
N HIS A 45 -0.53 -4.93 -6.91
CA HIS A 45 -0.61 -3.47 -6.99
C HIS A 45 -2.04 -2.97 -6.78
N PHE A 46 -3.02 -3.66 -7.34
CA PHE A 46 -4.41 -3.32 -7.17
C PHE A 46 -4.85 -3.41 -5.71
N PHE A 47 -4.49 -4.50 -5.01
CA PHE A 47 -4.79 -4.66 -3.59
C PHE A 47 -4.09 -3.63 -2.71
N ILE A 48 -2.83 -3.29 -2.98
CA ILE A 48 -2.15 -2.20 -2.26
C ILE A 48 -2.92 -0.91 -2.41
N GLY A 49 -3.32 -0.58 -3.64
CA GLY A 49 -4.07 0.63 -3.90
C GLY A 49 -5.39 0.68 -3.16
N LEU A 50 -6.20 -0.37 -3.23
CA LEU A 50 -7.48 -0.45 -2.51
C LEU A 50 -7.29 -0.31 -1.01
N TYR A 51 -6.32 -0.98 -0.47
CA TYR A 51 -5.99 -0.94 0.92
C TYR A 51 -5.64 0.48 1.39
N HIS A 52 -4.91 1.26 0.59
CA HIS A 52 -4.60 2.65 0.90
C HIS A 52 -5.84 3.56 0.86
N PHE A 53 -6.79 3.29 -0.03
CA PHE A 53 -8.06 4.02 -0.03
C PHE A 53 -8.90 3.72 1.22
N VAL A 54 -8.94 2.46 1.65
CA VAL A 54 -9.59 2.10 2.90
C VAL A 54 -8.90 2.78 4.09
N ALA A 55 -7.56 2.83 4.09
CA ALA A 55 -6.80 3.53 5.11
C ALA A 55 -7.09 5.03 5.13
N PHE A 56 -7.20 5.66 3.97
CA PHE A 56 -7.58 7.06 3.87
C PHE A 56 -8.92 7.34 4.57
N TRP A 57 -9.92 6.52 4.31
CA TRP A 57 -11.22 6.66 4.95
C TRP A 57 -11.19 6.34 6.44
N GLY A 58 -10.50 5.27 6.82
CA GLY A 58 -10.45 4.78 8.21
C GLY A 58 -9.65 5.68 9.14
N TYR A 59 -8.63 6.35 8.63
CA TYR A 59 -7.72 7.17 9.44
C TYR A 59 -7.79 8.66 9.16
N LYS A 60 -8.76 9.12 8.40
CA LYS A 60 -8.84 10.53 7.99
C LYS A 60 -8.93 11.52 9.15
N SER A 61 -9.45 11.10 10.30
CA SER A 61 -9.55 11.93 11.50
C SER A 61 -8.29 11.91 12.36
N VAL A 62 -7.39 10.99 12.11
CA VAL A 62 -6.20 10.73 12.94
C VAL A 62 -4.93 11.22 12.27
N LEU A 63 -4.81 10.99 10.97
CA LEU A 63 -3.62 11.34 10.22
C LEU A 63 -3.56 12.84 9.91
N PRO A 64 -2.35 13.43 9.94
CA PRO A 64 -2.16 14.79 9.45
C PRO A 64 -2.41 14.84 7.93
N LYS A 65 -2.70 16.05 7.42
CA LYS A 65 -3.00 16.24 5.99
C LYS A 65 -1.95 15.67 5.06
N TRP A 66 -0.67 15.86 5.39
CA TRP A 66 0.40 15.30 4.57
C TRP A 66 0.39 13.77 4.52
N GLY A 67 0.04 13.12 5.63
CA GLY A 67 -0.12 11.67 5.68
C GLY A 67 -1.33 11.19 4.88
N LEU A 68 -2.43 11.92 4.91
CA LEU A 68 -3.62 11.63 4.11
C LEU A 68 -3.35 11.76 2.61
N TYR A 69 -2.68 12.83 2.19
CA TYR A 69 -2.30 12.99 0.79
C TYR A 69 -1.34 11.90 0.33
N ALA A 70 -0.35 11.56 1.15
CA ALA A 70 0.57 10.46 0.84
C ALA A 70 -0.17 9.13 0.66
N THR A 71 -1.15 8.86 1.53
CA THR A 71 -1.98 7.66 1.46
C THR A 71 -2.78 7.61 0.16
N LEU A 72 -3.44 8.71 -0.18
CA LEU A 72 -4.27 8.80 -1.38
C LEU A 72 -3.44 8.69 -2.66
N LEU A 73 -2.35 9.45 -2.74
CA LEU A 73 -1.47 9.44 -3.92
C LEU A 73 -0.73 8.11 -4.06
N GLY A 74 -0.26 7.53 -2.94
CA GLY A 74 0.37 6.22 -2.94
C GLY A 74 -0.59 5.13 -3.41
N GLY A 75 -1.84 5.14 -2.93
CA GLY A 75 -2.88 4.22 -3.37
C GLY A 75 -3.22 4.38 -4.85
N ALA A 76 -3.40 5.61 -5.31
CA ALA A 76 -3.69 5.89 -6.71
C ALA A 76 -2.55 5.44 -7.63
N SER A 77 -1.30 5.68 -7.25
CA SER A 77 -0.14 5.25 -8.03
C SER A 77 -0.07 3.73 -8.20
N GLN A 78 -0.41 2.99 -7.16
CA GLN A 78 -0.41 1.53 -7.22
C GLN A 78 -1.53 0.98 -8.12
N ILE A 79 -2.71 1.58 -8.10
CA ILE A 79 -3.78 1.22 -9.04
C ILE A 79 -3.39 1.56 -10.47
N LEU A 80 -2.77 2.71 -10.70
CA LEU A 80 -2.26 3.07 -12.02
C LEU A 80 -1.18 2.11 -12.50
N ALA A 81 -0.27 1.68 -11.62
CA ALA A 81 0.73 0.68 -11.96
C ALA A 81 0.08 -0.63 -12.42
N ALA A 82 -0.96 -1.09 -11.71
CA ALA A 82 -1.73 -2.27 -12.12
C ALA A 82 -2.39 -2.09 -13.50
N VAL A 83 -3.03 -0.95 -13.74
CA VAL A 83 -3.68 -0.65 -15.01
C VAL A 83 -2.66 -0.60 -16.15
N PHE A 84 -1.50 0.04 -15.94
CA PHE A 84 -0.46 0.12 -16.97
C PHE A 84 0.15 -1.24 -17.30
N THR A 85 0.28 -2.13 -16.32
CA THR A 85 0.67 -3.52 -16.57
C THR A 85 -0.36 -4.24 -17.44
N LEU A 86 -1.65 -4.06 -17.17
CA LEU A 86 -2.73 -4.63 -18.00
C LEU A 86 -2.72 -4.09 -19.44
N LEU A 87 -2.28 -2.86 -19.64
CA LEU A 87 -2.16 -2.23 -20.94
C LEU A 87 -0.82 -2.52 -21.63
N ASP A 88 -0.01 -3.38 -21.04
CA ASP A 88 1.32 -3.73 -21.54
C ASP A 88 2.25 -2.50 -21.67
N ARG A 89 2.10 -1.54 -20.77
CA ARG A 89 2.86 -0.31 -20.70
C ARG A 89 3.79 -0.31 -19.50
N ASN A 90 4.84 -1.12 -19.57
CA ASN A 90 5.81 -1.29 -18.49
C ASN A 90 6.58 0.01 -18.17
N ASP A 91 6.79 0.87 -19.16
CA ASP A 91 7.38 2.19 -18.98
C ASP A 91 6.53 3.07 -18.04
N LEU A 92 5.22 3.07 -18.21
CA LEU A 92 4.29 3.81 -17.37
C LEU A 92 4.08 3.14 -16.00
N HIS A 93 4.13 1.81 -15.94
CA HIS A 93 4.13 1.07 -14.69
C HIS A 93 5.32 1.49 -13.81
N ASP A 94 6.51 1.48 -14.36
CA ASP A 94 7.72 1.88 -13.63
C ASP A 94 7.64 3.32 -13.14
N LEU A 95 7.10 4.21 -13.97
CA LEU A 95 6.89 5.60 -13.60
C LEU A 95 5.90 5.74 -12.43
N ALA A 96 4.78 5.03 -12.48
CA ALA A 96 3.80 5.03 -11.40
C ALA A 96 4.39 4.47 -10.10
N ASP A 97 5.22 3.43 -10.22
CA ASP A 97 5.84 2.77 -9.08
C ASP A 97 6.91 3.63 -8.39
N THR A 98 7.40 4.68 -9.05
CA THR A 98 8.31 5.66 -8.42
C THR A 98 7.65 6.40 -7.25
N ALA A 99 6.33 6.39 -7.15
CA ALA A 99 5.59 6.95 -6.02
C ALA A 99 5.53 6.01 -4.79
N PHE A 100 6.11 4.82 -4.86
CA PHE A 100 6.17 3.86 -3.74
C PHE A 100 6.64 4.48 -2.40
N PRO A 101 7.62 5.40 -2.36
CA PRO A 101 8.00 6.05 -1.11
C PRO A 101 6.86 6.74 -0.37
N LEU A 102 5.79 7.13 -1.03
CA LEU A 102 4.60 7.71 -0.39
C LEU A 102 3.91 6.71 0.56
N ILE A 103 4.03 5.43 0.29
CA ILE A 103 3.54 4.36 1.17
C ILE A 103 4.32 4.37 2.49
N ILE A 104 5.63 4.57 2.41
CA ILE A 104 6.48 4.71 3.60
C ILE A 104 6.08 5.95 4.41
N VAL A 105 5.81 7.06 3.74
CA VAL A 105 5.32 8.29 4.38
C VAL A 105 4.02 8.04 5.11
N PHE A 106 3.08 7.31 4.51
CA PHE A 106 1.84 6.90 5.17
C PHE A 106 2.11 6.11 6.45
N TRP A 107 2.99 5.11 6.41
CA TRP A 107 3.31 4.30 7.58
C TRP A 107 3.97 5.11 8.69
N ILE A 108 4.82 6.07 8.34
CA ILE A 108 5.41 6.99 9.31
C ILE A 108 4.32 7.84 9.97
N ALA A 109 3.40 8.38 9.18
CA ALA A 109 2.28 9.17 9.69
C ALA A 109 1.39 8.36 10.63
N LEU A 110 1.07 7.13 10.24
CA LEU A 110 0.27 6.23 11.06
C LEU A 110 0.98 5.87 12.37
N ARG A 111 2.25 5.52 12.30
CA ARG A 111 3.05 5.25 13.50
C ARG A 111 3.05 6.45 14.44
N ASN A 112 3.29 7.63 13.92
CA ASN A 112 3.31 8.84 14.74
C ASN A 112 1.97 9.11 15.40
N ALA A 113 0.88 8.91 14.69
CA ALA A 113 -0.47 9.04 15.25
C ALA A 113 -0.72 8.02 16.38
N MET A 114 -0.25 6.79 16.20
CA MET A 114 -0.38 5.74 17.21
C MET A 114 0.40 6.07 18.48
N VAL A 115 1.64 6.50 18.35
CA VAL A 115 2.50 6.88 19.49
C VAL A 115 1.91 8.08 20.24
N SER A 116 1.40 9.07 19.53
CA SER A 116 0.79 10.25 20.15
C SER A 116 -0.52 9.93 20.88
N ALA A 117 -1.22 8.87 20.48
CA ALA A 117 -2.47 8.45 21.08
C ALA A 117 -2.28 7.54 22.31
N GLU A 118 -1.06 7.04 22.55
CA GLU A 118 -0.80 6.24 23.74
C GLU A 118 -0.85 7.12 24.97
N PRO A 119 -1.61 6.73 26.02
CA PRO A 119 -1.57 7.44 27.28
C PRO A 119 -0.14 7.39 27.84
N ASN A 120 0.35 8.51 28.32
CA ASN A 120 1.63 8.57 29.03
C ASN A 120 1.54 7.66 30.25
N ALA A 121 2.19 6.51 30.12
CA ALA A 121 2.30 5.60 31.24
C ALA A 121 3.23 6.18 32.29
#